data_de135fd1d4ab8b957a940325ac5197ae
#
_entry.id   de135fd1d4ab8b957a940325ac5197ae
#
_cell.length_a   1.000
_cell.length_b   1.000
_cell.length_c   1.000
_cell.angle_alpha   90.00
_cell.angle_beta   90.00
_cell.angle_gamma   90.00
#
_symmetry.space_group_name_H-M   'P 1'
#
loop_
_entity.id
_entity.type
_entity.pdbx_description
1 polymer ?
#
loop_
_entity_poly.entity_id
_entity_poly.type
_entity_poly.pdbx_seq_one_letter_code
_entity_poly.pdbx_strand_id
1 'polypeptide(L)'
;MDRVNNKKPEGFNRIHNEYQTLFEESPCYITVQDRDLKLLRYNREFAKIFAPEPGDYCFKAYKGRSERCSDCPVVKTFEDGQPHMSEEQAVTKDGIRTYWLVKTSPIKNAEGEVIAAMEMSLDLTHAKYLERRAERSEERYKLIFNTISDPIFVLDAQNLTILDCNNSVTSLYGYSKEDLRNDSFLSLFPAEDRKAKAEALRTYTRIDTAKQIRKDGQMIYVNIHISASEYSGQEVLLVTVSDVTVQLLAQQQLIQASKMATLGEMATGVAHELNQPLSVIKTASSFLRRKADKREEIQADILRTMAEEIDNHVDRASKIIGHMRDFGRKSDVIKEKVQINDVLRRAVDFFKQQLKLREIEVVENLEMDLPPVLADPNRLEQVFVNLLINARDAIEKKYVTGGPNKSTKRITLKTKTEDAMVTIEIADTGTGIPEALLHRIFEPFLTAKKVEKGTGLGLSISYGIVQDYDGTIKVKSEEGEGATFVIRFPRVHEA
;
A
#
# COMPACT_ATOMS: atom_id res chain seq x y z
N MET A 1 67.47 -56.13 61.60
CA MET A 1 66.96 -56.38 60.25
C MET A 1 65.46 -56.18 60.23
N ASP A 2 64.98 -54.99 60.08
CA ASP A 2 63.55 -54.74 60.01
C ASP A 2 63.26 -53.94 58.72
N ARG A 3 62.57 -54.62 57.80
CA ARG A 3 62.13 -54.00 56.59
C ARG A 3 60.87 -53.14 56.92
N VAL A 4 61.02 -51.84 56.95
CA VAL A 4 59.91 -50.91 57.03
C VAL A 4 59.11 -51.02 55.76
N ASN A 5 57.93 -51.64 55.90
CA ASN A 5 56.97 -51.81 54.82
C ASN A 5 56.17 -50.52 54.65
N ASN A 6 56.58 -49.66 53.66
CA ASN A 6 55.98 -48.38 53.42
C ASN A 6 54.75 -48.57 52.52
N LYS A 7 53.65 -49.16 53.02
CA LYS A 7 52.35 -49.15 52.29
C LYS A 7 51.74 -47.79 52.49
N LYS A 8 51.73 -46.95 51.43
CA LYS A 8 50.92 -45.76 51.36
C LYS A 8 49.45 -46.17 51.60
N PRO A 9 48.67 -45.40 52.37
CA PRO A 9 47.24 -45.77 52.71
C PRO A 9 46.44 -45.84 51.38
N GLU A 10 45.63 -46.87 51.20
CA GLU A 10 44.75 -47.09 50.01
C GLU A 10 43.84 -45.89 49.74
N GLY A 11 43.41 -45.13 50.70
CA GLY A 11 42.66 -43.90 50.57
C GLY A 11 43.40 -42.77 49.84
N PHE A 12 44.72 -42.65 50.01
CA PHE A 12 45.52 -41.62 49.33
C PHE A 12 45.65 -41.88 47.81
N ASN A 13 45.77 -43.12 47.43
CA ASN A 13 45.82 -43.50 46.02
C ASN A 13 44.44 -43.31 45.34
N ARG A 14 43.34 -43.52 46.01
CA ARG A 14 42.01 -43.31 45.47
C ARG A 14 41.76 -41.83 45.22
N ILE A 15 41.98 -40.97 46.18
CA ILE A 15 41.83 -39.52 46.08
C ILE A 15 42.75 -38.95 44.98
N HIS A 16 43.98 -39.41 44.94
CA HIS A 16 44.91 -38.98 43.88
C HIS A 16 44.43 -39.35 42.46
N ASN A 17 43.94 -40.56 42.30
CA ASN A 17 43.38 -41.00 41.01
C ASN A 17 42.12 -40.21 40.59
N GLU A 18 41.23 -39.89 41.56
CA GLU A 18 40.07 -39.08 41.33
C GLU A 18 40.44 -37.65 40.84
N TYR A 19 41.36 -36.98 41.50
CA TYR A 19 41.88 -35.67 41.05
C TYR A 19 42.56 -35.73 39.72
N GLN A 20 43.30 -36.78 39.44
CA GLN A 20 43.96 -36.95 38.16
C GLN A 20 42.94 -37.14 37.02
N THR A 21 41.90 -37.94 37.26
CA THR A 21 40.83 -38.10 36.31
C THR A 21 40.09 -36.78 36.06
N LEU A 22 39.76 -35.99 37.06
CA LEU A 22 39.11 -34.67 36.91
C LEU A 22 40.00 -33.71 36.10
N PHE A 23 41.31 -33.71 36.29
CA PHE A 23 42.24 -32.89 35.55
C PHE A 23 42.32 -33.31 34.06
N GLU A 24 42.45 -34.63 33.81
CA GLU A 24 42.64 -35.19 32.46
C GLU A 24 41.38 -35.12 31.58
N GLU A 25 40.21 -35.35 32.20
CA GLU A 25 38.92 -35.42 31.48
C GLU A 25 38.15 -34.08 31.50
N SER A 26 38.75 -33.02 32.04
CA SER A 26 38.14 -31.66 31.99
C SER A 26 37.93 -31.19 30.57
N PRO A 27 36.74 -30.68 30.19
CA PRO A 27 36.44 -30.21 28.83
C PRO A 27 37.05 -28.85 28.48
N CYS A 28 38.00 -28.37 29.23
CA CYS A 28 38.75 -27.14 29.02
C CYS A 28 40.26 -27.45 28.97
N TYR A 29 41.03 -26.52 28.42
CA TYR A 29 42.48 -26.67 28.44
C TYR A 29 43.03 -26.25 29.79
N ILE A 30 43.76 -27.14 30.44
CA ILE A 30 44.39 -26.87 31.72
C ILE A 30 45.88 -27.06 31.59
N THR A 31 46.62 -26.03 31.97
CA THR A 31 48.08 -26.07 32.07
C THR A 31 48.52 -25.59 33.44
N VAL A 32 49.67 -26.08 33.90
CA VAL A 32 50.35 -25.62 35.09
C VAL A 32 51.72 -25.17 34.69
N GLN A 33 52.08 -23.94 35.04
CA GLN A 33 53.36 -23.31 34.65
C GLN A 33 54.15 -22.95 35.93
N ASP A 34 55.50 -22.93 35.76
CA ASP A 34 56.42 -22.35 36.72
C ASP A 34 56.54 -20.82 36.55
N ARG A 35 57.40 -20.20 37.37
CA ARG A 35 57.67 -18.77 37.36
C ARG A 35 58.34 -18.29 36.06
N ASP A 36 59.01 -19.17 35.35
CA ASP A 36 59.63 -18.93 34.05
C ASP A 36 58.65 -19.15 32.86
N LEU A 37 57.37 -19.47 33.18
CA LEU A 37 56.34 -19.76 32.20
C LEU A 37 56.55 -21.08 31.44
N LYS A 38 57.30 -22.01 31.97
CA LYS A 38 57.47 -23.36 31.44
C LYS A 38 56.34 -24.26 31.87
N LEU A 39 55.84 -25.10 30.95
CA LEU A 39 54.76 -26.05 31.18
C LEU A 39 55.29 -27.19 32.10
N LEU A 40 54.76 -27.25 33.32
CA LEU A 40 55.03 -28.31 34.27
C LEU A 40 54.05 -29.50 34.09
N ARG A 41 52.80 -29.19 33.84
CA ARG A 41 51.73 -30.16 33.58
C ARG A 41 50.70 -29.56 32.63
N TYR A 42 50.02 -30.43 31.91
CA TYR A 42 48.91 -30.09 31.05
C TYR A 42 47.94 -31.28 30.96
N ASN A 43 46.65 -31.04 30.74
CA ASN A 43 45.64 -32.09 30.62
C ASN A 43 45.60 -32.67 29.20
N ARG A 44 44.86 -33.77 29.02
CA ARG A 44 44.70 -34.50 27.78
C ARG A 44 44.15 -33.63 26.63
N GLU A 45 43.17 -32.77 26.93
CA GLU A 45 42.55 -31.91 25.95
C GLU A 45 43.58 -30.87 25.37
N PHE A 46 44.41 -30.29 26.25
CA PHE A 46 45.47 -29.41 25.80
C PHE A 46 46.51 -30.18 24.97
N ALA A 47 46.90 -31.38 25.38
CA ALA A 47 47.91 -32.21 24.69
C ALA A 47 47.44 -32.62 23.29
N LYS A 48 46.15 -32.92 23.09
CA LYS A 48 45.57 -33.29 21.80
C LYS A 48 45.69 -32.20 20.76
N ILE A 49 45.52 -30.93 21.15
CA ILE A 49 45.44 -29.81 20.22
C ILE A 49 46.80 -29.17 19.99
N PHE A 50 47.57 -28.99 21.05
CA PHE A 50 48.81 -28.22 20.99
C PHE A 50 50.07 -29.09 20.95
N ALA A 51 49.96 -30.38 21.29
CA ALA A 51 51.10 -31.37 21.31
C ALA A 51 52.38 -30.79 21.89
N PRO A 52 52.37 -30.22 23.10
CA PRO A 52 53.57 -29.60 23.72
C PRO A 52 54.60 -30.62 24.06
N GLU A 53 55.88 -30.20 24.00
CA GLU A 53 56.99 -30.99 24.59
C GLU A 53 57.20 -30.62 26.06
N PRO A 54 57.69 -31.57 26.89
CA PRO A 54 58.00 -31.27 28.29
C PRO A 54 58.99 -30.12 28.42
N GLY A 55 58.63 -29.09 29.19
CA GLY A 55 59.48 -27.89 29.38
C GLY A 55 59.32 -26.79 28.36
N ASP A 56 58.38 -26.94 27.42
CA ASP A 56 58.03 -25.85 26.51
C ASP A 56 57.47 -24.63 27.26
N TYR A 57 57.74 -23.44 26.74
CA TYR A 57 57.12 -22.22 27.25
C TYR A 57 55.64 -22.12 26.81
N CYS A 58 54.77 -21.69 27.69
CA CYS A 58 53.32 -21.56 27.42
C CYS A 58 53.05 -20.68 26.18
N PHE A 59 53.70 -19.53 26.05
CA PHE A 59 53.58 -18.62 24.92
C PHE A 59 54.03 -19.21 23.59
N LYS A 60 54.97 -20.17 23.61
CA LYS A 60 55.43 -20.90 22.43
C LYS A 60 54.49 -22.05 22.11
N ALA A 61 54.12 -22.86 23.10
CA ALA A 61 53.37 -24.09 22.91
C ALA A 61 51.99 -23.87 22.29
N TYR A 62 51.22 -22.87 22.73
CA TYR A 62 49.87 -22.66 22.22
C TYR A 62 49.56 -21.28 21.65
N LYS A 63 50.46 -20.29 21.82
CA LYS A 63 50.31 -18.97 21.17
C LYS A 63 51.29 -18.78 19.99
N GLY A 64 52.20 -19.70 19.78
CA GLY A 64 53.18 -19.65 18.69
C GLY A 64 54.09 -18.43 18.75
N ARG A 65 54.28 -17.80 19.91
CA ARG A 65 55.08 -16.58 20.11
C ARG A 65 56.53 -16.93 20.52
N SER A 66 57.44 -16.06 20.14
CA SER A 66 58.85 -16.14 20.58
C SER A 66 59.07 -15.47 21.94
N GLU A 67 58.15 -14.62 22.38
CA GLU A 67 58.25 -13.83 23.61
C GLU A 67 57.00 -13.96 24.46
N ARG A 68 57.10 -13.67 25.75
CA ARG A 68 55.98 -13.67 26.68
C ARG A 68 54.90 -12.68 26.31
N CYS A 69 53.65 -12.97 26.67
CA CYS A 69 52.54 -12.07 26.45
C CYS A 69 52.70 -10.76 27.25
N SER A 70 52.40 -9.61 26.64
CA SER A 70 52.56 -8.29 27.27
C SER A 70 51.67 -8.10 28.52
N ASP A 71 50.49 -8.67 28.52
CA ASP A 71 49.53 -8.61 29.63
C ASP A 71 49.15 -10.04 30.03
N CYS A 72 50.14 -10.77 30.59
CA CYS A 72 49.99 -12.18 30.88
C CYS A 72 49.29 -12.41 32.22
N PRO A 73 48.13 -13.06 32.29
CA PRO A 73 47.44 -13.31 33.55
C PRO A 73 48.21 -14.25 34.45
N VAL A 74 49.05 -15.16 33.90
CA VAL A 74 49.90 -16.06 34.69
C VAL A 74 50.98 -15.26 35.42
N VAL A 75 51.60 -14.28 34.75
CA VAL A 75 52.63 -13.41 35.38
C VAL A 75 51.98 -12.63 36.54
N LYS A 76 50.80 -12.04 36.35
CA LYS A 76 50.07 -11.32 37.39
C LYS A 76 49.81 -12.23 38.60
N THR A 77 49.39 -13.46 38.32
CA THR A 77 49.13 -14.46 39.42
C THR A 77 50.41 -14.76 40.23
N PHE A 78 51.60 -14.75 39.61
CA PHE A 78 52.87 -14.90 40.35
C PHE A 78 53.28 -13.64 41.12
N GLU A 79 52.88 -12.44 40.63
CA GLU A 79 53.22 -11.16 41.27
C GLU A 79 52.41 -10.92 42.55
N ASP A 80 51.10 -11.14 42.50
CA ASP A 80 50.21 -10.79 43.62
C ASP A 80 49.58 -11.99 44.36
N GLY A 81 49.80 -13.23 43.84
CA GLY A 81 49.29 -14.46 44.42
C GLY A 81 47.78 -14.58 44.38
N GLN A 82 47.09 -13.86 43.41
CA GLN A 82 45.63 -13.85 43.23
C GLN A 82 45.25 -14.51 41.91
N PRO A 83 44.04 -15.02 41.79
CA PRO A 83 43.46 -15.44 40.52
C PRO A 83 43.25 -14.27 39.58
N HIS A 84 43.56 -14.45 38.30
CA HIS A 84 43.27 -13.48 37.22
C HIS A 84 42.41 -14.08 36.14
N MET A 85 41.68 -13.22 35.41
CA MET A 85 40.83 -13.63 34.31
C MET A 85 40.99 -12.63 33.15
N SER A 86 41.10 -13.15 31.95
CA SER A 86 41.18 -12.32 30.71
C SER A 86 40.40 -13.00 29.59
N GLU A 87 39.84 -12.17 28.66
CA GLU A 87 39.38 -12.65 27.36
C GLU A 87 40.51 -12.40 26.35
N GLU A 88 40.92 -13.45 25.66
CA GLU A 88 41.99 -13.37 24.68
C GLU A 88 41.50 -13.75 23.29
N GLN A 89 42.10 -13.13 22.29
CA GLN A 89 41.91 -13.47 20.89
C GLN A 89 43.21 -14.06 20.31
N ALA A 90 43.02 -15.12 19.55
CA ALA A 90 44.14 -15.72 18.80
C ALA A 90 43.71 -15.95 17.35
N VAL A 91 44.70 -16.17 16.48
CA VAL A 91 44.46 -16.57 15.09
C VAL A 91 45.15 -17.91 14.90
N THR A 92 44.38 -18.91 14.46
CA THR A 92 44.93 -20.24 14.17
C THR A 92 45.87 -20.17 12.95
N LYS A 93 46.65 -21.24 12.73
CA LYS A 93 47.53 -21.36 11.54
C LYS A 93 46.74 -21.25 10.22
N ASP A 94 45.47 -21.62 10.23
CA ASP A 94 44.56 -21.55 9.08
C ASP A 94 43.87 -20.19 8.96
N GLY A 95 44.28 -19.17 9.75
CA GLY A 95 43.72 -17.81 9.69
C GLY A 95 42.39 -17.63 10.42
N ILE A 96 41.90 -18.63 11.16
CA ILE A 96 40.64 -18.57 11.89
C ILE A 96 40.85 -17.82 13.19
N ARG A 97 39.99 -16.81 13.47
CA ARG A 97 39.96 -16.12 14.76
C ARG A 97 39.28 -16.97 15.80
N THR A 98 39.97 -17.17 16.94
CA THR A 98 39.50 -17.89 18.11
C THR A 98 39.40 -16.97 19.32
N TYR A 99 38.47 -17.24 20.19
CA TYR A 99 38.19 -16.45 21.39
C TYR A 99 38.32 -17.37 22.60
N TRP A 100 39.06 -16.94 23.59
CA TRP A 100 39.40 -17.73 24.76
C TRP A 100 39.09 -16.96 26.03
N LEU A 101 38.41 -17.61 27.00
CA LEU A 101 38.36 -17.16 28.37
C LEU A 101 39.46 -17.85 29.14
N VAL A 102 40.44 -17.07 29.58
CA VAL A 102 41.57 -17.57 30.34
C VAL A 102 41.42 -17.18 31.78
N LYS A 103 41.46 -18.16 32.68
CA LYS A 103 41.47 -17.97 34.13
C LYS A 103 42.69 -18.60 34.72
N THR A 104 43.45 -17.84 35.54
CA THR A 104 44.64 -18.33 36.26
C THR A 104 44.37 -18.41 37.77
N SER A 105 45.05 -19.32 38.42
CA SER A 105 44.97 -19.48 39.86
C SER A 105 46.36 -19.88 40.41
N PRO A 106 46.79 -19.31 41.56
CA PRO A 106 48.06 -19.68 42.16
C PRO A 106 48.00 -21.06 42.81
N ILE A 107 49.07 -21.84 42.66
CA ILE A 107 49.35 -23.06 43.45
C ILE A 107 50.40 -22.69 44.45
N LYS A 108 50.08 -22.84 45.76
CA LYS A 108 50.94 -22.43 46.89
C LYS A 108 51.47 -23.63 47.62
N ASN A 109 52.68 -23.48 48.18
CA ASN A 109 53.28 -24.45 49.08
C ASN A 109 52.69 -24.31 50.52
N ALA A 110 53.20 -25.12 51.49
CA ALA A 110 52.75 -25.08 52.84
C ALA A 110 53.07 -23.73 53.55
N GLU A 111 54.07 -23.04 53.09
CA GLU A 111 54.52 -21.73 53.58
C GLU A 111 53.72 -20.54 52.94
N GLY A 112 52.82 -20.81 52.01
CA GLY A 112 52.00 -19.81 51.37
C GLY A 112 52.62 -19.15 50.13
N GLU A 113 53.81 -19.56 49.72
CA GLU A 113 54.50 -19.03 48.55
C GLU A 113 53.92 -19.63 47.26
N VAL A 114 53.78 -18.83 46.21
CA VAL A 114 53.29 -19.28 44.89
C VAL A 114 54.44 -20.05 44.19
N ILE A 115 54.27 -21.36 44.08
CA ILE A 115 55.23 -22.28 43.46
C ILE A 115 54.92 -22.60 42.01
N ALA A 116 53.65 -22.47 41.60
CA ALA A 116 53.17 -22.65 40.22
C ALA A 116 51.87 -21.86 40.01
N ALA A 117 51.50 -21.63 38.78
CA ALA A 117 50.18 -21.10 38.39
C ALA A 117 49.46 -22.11 37.49
N MET A 118 48.22 -22.37 37.84
CA MET A 118 47.32 -23.12 36.96
C MET A 118 46.57 -22.14 36.04
N GLU A 119 46.57 -22.44 34.78
CA GLU A 119 45.81 -21.73 33.77
C GLU A 119 44.75 -22.67 33.21
N MET A 120 43.49 -22.17 33.15
CA MET A 120 42.36 -22.82 32.53
C MET A 120 41.88 -21.95 31.38
N SER A 121 41.78 -22.51 30.18
CA SER A 121 41.32 -21.81 28.99
C SER A 121 40.09 -22.50 28.41
N LEU A 122 39.02 -21.72 28.27
CA LEU A 122 37.77 -22.17 27.67
C LEU A 122 37.60 -21.53 26.28
N ASP A 123 37.32 -22.36 25.29
CA ASP A 123 37.05 -21.89 23.93
C ASP A 123 35.65 -21.29 23.84
N LEU A 124 35.59 -19.98 23.61
CA LEU A 124 34.34 -19.21 23.39
C LEU A 124 34.06 -18.93 21.91
N THR A 125 34.84 -19.49 20.97
CA THR A 125 34.76 -19.14 19.55
C THR A 125 33.36 -19.35 18.99
N HIS A 126 32.74 -20.49 19.28
CA HIS A 126 31.40 -20.80 18.82
C HIS A 126 30.33 -19.87 19.45
N ALA A 127 30.43 -19.61 20.74
CA ALA A 127 29.52 -18.70 21.43
C ALA A 127 29.60 -17.28 20.88
N LYS A 128 30.81 -16.74 20.71
CA LYS A 128 31.05 -15.42 20.10
C LYS A 128 30.63 -15.34 18.63
N TYR A 129 30.75 -16.44 17.88
CA TYR A 129 30.24 -16.51 16.52
C TYR A 129 28.71 -16.41 16.47
N LEU A 130 28.00 -17.14 17.32
CA LEU A 130 26.53 -17.08 17.41
C LEU A 130 26.04 -15.71 17.87
N GLU A 131 26.69 -15.13 18.89
CA GLU A 131 26.38 -13.78 19.37
C GLU A 131 26.48 -12.74 18.23
N ARG A 132 27.61 -12.71 17.52
CA ARG A 132 27.82 -11.80 16.38
C ARG A 132 26.87 -12.06 15.23
N ARG A 133 26.50 -13.31 15.00
CA ARG A 133 25.52 -13.65 13.96
C ARG A 133 24.12 -13.14 14.33
N ALA A 134 23.75 -13.25 15.60
CA ALA A 134 22.49 -12.70 16.10
C ALA A 134 22.45 -11.16 16.00
N GLU A 135 23.52 -10.48 16.45
CA GLU A 135 23.67 -9.03 16.36
C GLU A 135 23.56 -8.55 14.89
N ARG A 136 24.30 -9.17 13.97
CA ARG A 136 24.23 -8.81 12.54
C ARG A 136 22.87 -9.07 11.93
N SER A 137 22.18 -10.12 12.37
CA SER A 137 20.81 -10.41 11.92
C SER A 137 19.84 -9.34 12.40
N GLU A 138 19.96 -8.90 13.65
CA GLU A 138 19.16 -7.84 14.23
C GLU A 138 19.41 -6.47 13.56
N GLU A 139 20.69 -6.12 13.35
CA GLU A 139 21.07 -4.89 12.64
C GLU A 139 20.52 -4.88 11.21
N ARG A 140 20.61 -6.01 10.52
CA ARG A 140 20.11 -6.18 9.16
C ARG A 140 18.57 -6.03 9.12
N TYR A 141 17.89 -6.64 10.09
CA TYR A 141 16.44 -6.49 10.23
C TYR A 141 16.06 -5.02 10.46
N LYS A 142 16.69 -4.35 11.43
CA LYS A 142 16.44 -2.93 11.73
C LYS A 142 16.72 -2.04 10.53
N LEU A 143 17.80 -2.31 9.78
CA LEU A 143 18.13 -1.56 8.56
C LEU A 143 17.03 -1.71 7.51
N ILE A 144 16.67 -2.95 7.15
CA ILE A 144 15.64 -3.20 6.12
C ILE A 144 14.30 -2.60 6.55
N PHE A 145 13.84 -2.90 7.77
CA PHE A 145 12.56 -2.44 8.31
C PHE A 145 12.43 -0.91 8.32
N ASN A 146 13.50 -0.20 8.67
CA ASN A 146 13.50 1.27 8.73
C ASN A 146 13.84 1.97 7.41
N THR A 147 14.34 1.25 6.39
CA THR A 147 14.66 1.83 5.07
C THR A 147 13.47 1.79 4.12
N ILE A 148 12.48 0.92 4.38
CA ILE A 148 11.25 0.86 3.59
C ILE A 148 10.51 2.19 3.71
N SER A 149 10.18 2.78 2.54
CA SER A 149 9.53 4.10 2.47
C SER A 149 8.09 4.09 2.97
N ASP A 150 7.40 2.96 2.80
CA ASP A 150 6.02 2.82 3.26
C ASP A 150 5.99 2.57 4.78
N PRO A 151 5.08 3.21 5.51
CA PRO A 151 4.79 2.90 6.90
C PRO A 151 4.43 1.44 7.10
N ILE A 152 5.11 0.80 8.04
CA ILE A 152 4.85 -0.58 8.45
C ILE A 152 4.52 -0.59 9.94
N PHE A 153 3.43 -1.25 10.29
CA PHE A 153 3.01 -1.47 11.68
C PHE A 153 2.96 -2.97 11.96
N VAL A 154 3.38 -3.35 13.14
CA VAL A 154 3.17 -4.67 13.71
C VAL A 154 2.09 -4.54 14.77
N LEU A 155 0.94 -5.15 14.55
CA LEU A 155 -0.22 -5.04 15.44
C LEU A 155 -0.48 -6.37 16.14
N ASP A 156 -0.91 -6.31 17.39
CA ASP A 156 -1.53 -7.44 18.05
C ASP A 156 -2.81 -7.86 17.31
N ALA A 157 -2.93 -9.14 16.94
CA ALA A 157 -4.05 -9.61 16.13
C ALA A 157 -5.41 -9.54 16.84
N GLN A 158 -5.43 -9.59 18.19
CA GLN A 158 -6.66 -9.60 18.97
C GLN A 158 -7.23 -8.21 19.20
N ASN A 159 -6.39 -7.25 19.62
CA ASN A 159 -6.82 -5.91 20.05
C ASN A 159 -6.42 -4.78 19.12
N LEU A 160 -5.63 -5.06 18.07
CA LEU A 160 -5.10 -4.08 17.10
C LEU A 160 -4.21 -2.99 17.74
N THR A 161 -3.55 -3.34 18.85
CA THR A 161 -2.56 -2.47 19.48
C THR A 161 -1.25 -2.50 18.71
N ILE A 162 -0.61 -1.36 18.55
CA ILE A 162 0.67 -1.20 17.84
C ILE A 162 1.79 -1.72 18.76
N LEU A 163 2.42 -2.84 18.36
CA LEU A 163 3.56 -3.44 19.05
C LEU A 163 4.88 -2.82 18.59
N ASP A 164 5.02 -2.59 17.27
CA ASP A 164 6.18 -1.95 16.68
C ASP A 164 5.80 -1.25 15.36
N CYS A 165 6.65 -0.31 14.91
CA CYS A 165 6.51 0.34 13.62
C CYS A 165 7.87 0.81 13.09
N ASN A 166 7.98 0.99 11.75
CA ASN A 166 9.18 1.51 11.11
C ASN A 166 9.26 3.06 11.17
N ASN A 167 10.42 3.62 10.78
CA ASN A 167 10.64 5.08 10.81
C ASN A 167 9.72 5.86 9.87
N SER A 168 9.23 5.26 8.81
CA SER A 168 8.36 5.90 7.81
C SER A 168 7.00 6.30 8.40
N VAL A 169 6.58 5.65 9.49
CA VAL A 169 5.39 6.04 10.27
C VAL A 169 5.53 7.47 10.80
N THR A 170 6.70 7.82 11.37
CA THR A 170 6.94 9.19 11.85
C THR A 170 6.89 10.22 10.73
N SER A 171 7.44 9.88 9.56
CA SER A 171 7.46 10.76 8.39
C SER A 171 6.05 11.01 7.83
N LEU A 172 5.20 9.98 7.78
CA LEU A 172 3.84 10.11 7.25
C LEU A 172 2.86 10.70 8.26
N TYR A 173 2.85 10.19 9.50
CA TYR A 173 1.80 10.54 10.47
C TYR A 173 2.22 11.64 11.45
N GLY A 174 3.52 11.94 11.59
CA GLY A 174 4.03 12.95 12.51
C GLY A 174 4.09 12.52 13.99
N TYR A 175 3.77 11.26 14.29
CA TYR A 175 3.91 10.69 15.63
C TYR A 175 5.32 10.09 15.81
N SER A 176 5.88 10.16 17.01
CA SER A 176 7.05 9.35 17.35
C SER A 176 6.65 7.88 17.53
N LYS A 177 7.62 6.97 17.45
CA LYS A 177 7.37 5.55 17.73
C LYS A 177 6.87 5.32 19.15
N GLU A 178 7.39 6.10 20.09
CA GLU A 178 7.04 6.06 21.51
C GLU A 178 5.58 6.50 21.73
N ASP A 179 5.12 7.51 21.00
CA ASP A 179 3.72 7.98 21.06
C ASP A 179 2.73 6.90 20.61
N LEU A 180 3.11 6.10 19.61
CA LEU A 180 2.23 5.10 18.99
C LEU A 180 2.33 3.72 19.64
N ARG A 181 3.43 3.42 20.29
CA ARG A 181 3.63 2.11 20.94
C ARG A 181 2.60 1.88 22.03
N ASN A 182 1.91 0.76 21.97
CA ASN A 182 0.80 0.39 22.84
C ASN A 182 -0.49 1.22 22.63
N ASP A 183 -0.54 2.11 21.63
CA ASP A 183 -1.80 2.75 21.23
C ASP A 183 -2.53 1.87 20.21
N SER A 184 -3.82 2.09 20.04
CA SER A 184 -4.62 1.37 19.07
C SER A 184 -4.38 1.91 17.66
N PHE A 185 -4.13 1.05 16.68
CA PHE A 185 -4.05 1.44 15.27
C PHE A 185 -5.32 2.14 14.77
N LEU A 186 -6.46 1.88 15.44
CA LEU A 186 -7.73 2.52 15.13
C LEU A 186 -7.76 4.00 15.51
N SER A 187 -6.83 4.50 16.35
CA SER A 187 -6.72 5.93 16.67
C SER A 187 -6.40 6.79 15.44
N LEU A 188 -5.74 6.20 14.44
CA LEU A 188 -5.43 6.85 13.16
C LEU A 188 -6.64 7.05 12.25
N PHE A 189 -7.80 6.46 12.55
CA PHE A 189 -9.02 6.59 11.77
C PHE A 189 -9.99 7.61 12.40
N PRO A 190 -10.84 8.29 11.57
CA PRO A 190 -11.98 9.05 12.07
C PRO A 190 -12.84 8.22 13.02
N ALA A 191 -13.40 8.85 14.05
CA ALA A 191 -14.14 8.16 15.11
C ALA A 191 -15.32 7.33 14.58
N GLU A 192 -16.01 7.86 13.58
CA GLU A 192 -17.15 7.22 12.90
C GLU A 192 -16.77 5.94 12.14
N ASP A 193 -15.53 5.85 11.64
CA ASP A 193 -15.06 4.73 10.81
C ASP A 193 -14.44 3.58 11.63
N ARG A 194 -14.05 3.82 12.88
CA ARG A 194 -13.24 2.89 13.70
C ARG A 194 -13.84 1.50 13.83
N LYS A 195 -15.16 1.40 14.07
CA LYS A 195 -15.83 0.10 14.24
C LYS A 195 -15.79 -0.74 12.96
N ALA A 196 -16.14 -0.13 11.83
CA ALA A 196 -16.12 -0.79 10.52
C ALA A 196 -14.69 -1.18 10.10
N LYS A 197 -13.69 -0.31 10.40
CA LYS A 197 -12.28 -0.59 10.09
C LYS A 197 -11.69 -1.68 10.98
N ALA A 198 -12.11 -1.80 12.25
CA ALA A 198 -11.70 -2.89 13.12
C ALA A 198 -12.12 -4.27 12.56
N GLU A 199 -13.32 -4.38 12.04
CA GLU A 199 -13.81 -5.59 11.39
C GLU A 199 -13.08 -5.85 10.07
N ALA A 200 -12.90 -4.83 9.25
CA ALA A 200 -12.20 -4.93 7.97
C ALA A 200 -10.74 -5.37 8.13
N LEU A 201 -10.01 -4.86 9.13
CA LEU A 201 -8.61 -5.23 9.40
C LEU A 201 -8.44 -6.70 9.80
N ARG A 202 -9.48 -7.34 10.36
CA ARG A 202 -9.47 -8.76 10.72
C ARG A 202 -9.93 -9.68 9.60
N THR A 203 -10.70 -9.15 8.65
CA THR A 203 -11.38 -9.95 7.62
C THR A 203 -10.66 -9.89 6.27
N TYR A 204 -10.15 -8.72 5.91
CA TYR A 204 -9.59 -8.47 4.59
C TYR A 204 -8.07 -8.40 4.62
N THR A 205 -7.44 -8.80 3.52
CA THR A 205 -5.99 -8.64 3.30
C THR A 205 -5.63 -7.28 2.71
N ARG A 206 -6.64 -6.53 2.25
CA ARG A 206 -6.45 -5.21 1.63
C ARG A 206 -7.65 -4.30 1.90
N ILE A 207 -7.37 -3.03 2.18
CA ILE A 207 -8.36 -1.96 2.30
C ILE A 207 -7.88 -0.80 1.43
N ASP A 208 -8.64 -0.46 0.40
CA ASP A 208 -8.30 0.63 -0.51
C ASP A 208 -8.94 1.95 -0.08
N THR A 209 -8.22 3.03 -0.29
CA THR A 209 -8.68 4.42 -0.10
C THR A 209 -9.30 4.69 1.27
N ALA A 210 -8.69 4.14 2.32
CA ALA A 210 -9.12 4.42 3.69
C ALA A 210 -8.72 5.85 4.10
N LYS A 211 -9.60 6.53 4.84
CA LYS A 211 -9.30 7.84 5.45
C LYS A 211 -8.55 7.62 6.74
N GLN A 212 -7.42 8.30 6.92
CA GLN A 212 -6.67 8.34 8.18
C GLN A 212 -6.28 9.76 8.55
N ILE A 213 -5.93 10.00 9.82
CA ILE A 213 -5.67 11.32 10.36
C ILE A 213 -4.24 11.36 10.89
N ARG A 214 -3.47 12.37 10.50
CA ARG A 214 -2.14 12.68 11.01
C ARG A 214 -2.21 13.38 12.38
N LYS A 215 -1.08 13.48 13.07
CA LYS A 215 -0.95 14.19 14.37
C LYS A 215 -1.38 15.66 14.30
N ASP A 216 -1.18 16.30 13.17
CA ASP A 216 -1.59 17.70 12.92
C ASP A 216 -3.08 17.87 12.58
N GLY A 217 -3.84 16.79 12.56
CA GLY A 217 -5.26 16.76 12.19
C GLY A 217 -5.52 16.70 10.68
N GLN A 218 -4.47 16.70 9.84
CA GLN A 218 -4.64 16.56 8.40
C GLN A 218 -5.16 15.17 8.03
N MET A 219 -6.19 15.13 7.17
CA MET A 219 -6.72 13.89 6.63
C MET A 219 -5.90 13.43 5.44
N ILE A 220 -5.55 12.16 5.40
CA ILE A 220 -4.87 11.48 4.30
C ILE A 220 -5.69 10.29 3.82
N TYR A 221 -5.48 9.90 2.57
CA TYR A 221 -6.06 8.71 1.97
C TYR A 221 -4.97 7.67 1.78
N VAL A 222 -5.21 6.46 2.27
CA VAL A 222 -4.21 5.41 2.28
C VAL A 222 -4.77 4.09 1.76
N ASN A 223 -3.92 3.32 1.11
CA ASN A 223 -4.15 1.90 0.85
C ASN A 223 -3.45 1.09 1.94
N ILE A 224 -4.14 0.10 2.49
CA ILE A 224 -3.67 -0.72 3.60
C ILE A 224 -3.58 -2.16 3.12
N HIS A 225 -2.39 -2.76 3.26
CA HIS A 225 -2.17 -4.19 3.07
C HIS A 225 -1.95 -4.86 4.43
N ILE A 226 -2.61 -5.99 4.63
CA ILE A 226 -2.62 -6.73 5.88
C ILE A 226 -2.15 -8.16 5.63
N SER A 227 -1.18 -8.62 6.41
CA SER A 227 -0.68 -9.99 6.39
C SER A 227 -0.62 -10.53 7.82
N ALA A 228 -1.23 -11.68 8.05
CA ALA A 228 -1.09 -12.39 9.31
C ALA A 228 0.33 -12.99 9.40
N SER A 229 0.94 -12.90 10.57
CA SER A 229 2.30 -13.39 10.84
C SER A 229 2.43 -13.78 12.30
N GLU A 230 3.59 -14.32 12.66
CA GLU A 230 3.96 -14.62 14.04
C GLU A 230 5.18 -13.78 14.43
N TYR A 231 5.13 -13.12 15.56
CA TYR A 231 6.21 -12.32 16.10
C TYR A 231 6.45 -12.68 17.56
N SER A 232 7.63 -13.22 17.87
CA SER A 232 7.99 -13.67 19.24
C SER A 232 7.00 -14.67 19.86
N GLY A 233 6.42 -15.57 19.06
CA GLY A 233 5.46 -16.56 19.52
C GLY A 233 4.02 -16.05 19.71
N GLN A 234 3.74 -14.83 19.27
CA GLN A 234 2.42 -14.19 19.31
C GLN A 234 1.89 -13.97 17.89
N GLU A 235 0.60 -14.21 17.66
CA GLU A 235 -0.06 -13.86 16.40
C GLU A 235 -0.17 -12.35 16.24
N VAL A 236 0.32 -11.85 15.11
CA VAL A 236 0.33 -10.43 14.77
C VAL A 236 -0.20 -10.17 13.38
N LEU A 237 -0.67 -8.96 13.15
CA LEU A 237 -0.95 -8.44 11.82
C LEU A 237 0.18 -7.50 11.40
N LEU A 238 0.84 -7.82 10.30
CA LEU A 238 1.76 -6.91 9.64
C LEU A 238 0.95 -6.02 8.69
N VAL A 239 0.92 -4.72 8.96
CA VAL A 239 0.13 -3.74 8.22
C VAL A 239 1.07 -2.78 7.49
N THR A 240 1.00 -2.76 6.17
CA THR A 240 1.73 -1.80 5.33
C THR A 240 0.75 -0.75 4.81
N VAL A 241 1.14 0.51 4.88
CA VAL A 241 0.30 1.65 4.51
C VAL A 241 0.97 2.44 3.40
N SER A 242 0.27 2.64 2.28
CA SER A 242 0.72 3.50 1.17
C SER A 242 -0.12 4.77 1.09
N ASP A 243 0.48 5.94 1.19
CA ASP A 243 -0.19 7.24 1.02
C ASP A 243 -0.52 7.48 -0.46
N VAL A 244 -1.81 7.50 -0.78
CA VAL A 244 -2.32 7.76 -2.14
C VAL A 244 -2.99 9.15 -2.26
N THR A 245 -2.83 10.02 -1.26
CA THR A 245 -3.50 11.32 -1.19
C THR A 245 -3.21 12.19 -2.42
N VAL A 246 -1.94 12.34 -2.78
CA VAL A 246 -1.52 13.17 -3.93
C VAL A 246 -2.07 12.57 -5.23
N GLN A 247 -1.99 11.24 -5.38
CA GLN A 247 -2.49 10.55 -6.56
C GLN A 247 -4.01 10.71 -6.70
N LEU A 248 -4.76 10.53 -5.60
CA LEU A 248 -6.22 10.69 -5.59
C LEU A 248 -6.63 12.13 -5.91
N LEU A 249 -5.97 13.13 -5.32
CA LEU A 249 -6.24 14.54 -5.58
C LEU A 249 -5.94 14.93 -7.02
N ALA A 250 -4.83 14.45 -7.59
CA ALA A 250 -4.50 14.67 -9.00
C ALA A 250 -5.55 14.04 -9.93
N GLN A 251 -5.99 12.82 -9.64
CA GLN A 251 -7.07 12.17 -10.39
C GLN A 251 -8.38 12.96 -10.31
N GLN A 252 -8.76 13.46 -9.13
CA GLN A 252 -9.94 14.31 -8.96
C GLN A 252 -9.83 15.62 -9.74
N GLN A 253 -8.63 16.24 -9.80
CA GLN A 253 -8.40 17.44 -10.60
C GLN A 253 -8.55 17.17 -12.09
N LEU A 254 -8.04 16.04 -12.60
CA LEU A 254 -8.20 15.66 -14.01
C LEU A 254 -9.67 15.40 -14.35
N ILE A 255 -10.42 14.73 -13.47
CA ILE A 255 -11.87 14.53 -13.63
C ILE A 255 -12.58 15.89 -13.68
N GLN A 256 -12.26 16.80 -12.79
CA GLN A 256 -12.86 18.14 -12.77
C GLN A 256 -12.52 18.96 -14.03
N ALA A 257 -11.27 18.91 -14.47
CA ALA A 257 -10.85 19.56 -15.70
C ALA A 257 -11.59 19.01 -16.94
N SER A 258 -11.77 17.70 -17.01
CA SER A 258 -12.56 17.05 -18.06
C SER A 258 -14.03 17.48 -18.04
N LYS A 259 -14.67 17.54 -16.84
CA LYS A 259 -16.03 18.06 -16.72
C LYS A 259 -16.16 19.49 -17.26
N MET A 260 -15.18 20.35 -16.91
CA MET A 260 -15.16 21.73 -17.40
C MET A 260 -14.95 21.82 -18.91
N ALA A 261 -14.07 20.99 -19.47
CA ALA A 261 -13.87 20.93 -20.91
C ALA A 261 -15.13 20.47 -21.64
N THR A 262 -15.78 19.41 -21.14
CA THR A 262 -17.07 18.92 -21.66
C THR A 262 -18.14 20.01 -21.60
N LEU A 263 -18.26 20.73 -20.48
CA LEU A 263 -19.18 21.83 -20.32
C LEU A 263 -18.88 22.98 -21.29
N GLY A 264 -17.58 23.26 -21.54
CA GLY A 264 -17.12 24.24 -22.52
C GLY A 264 -17.53 23.88 -23.95
N GLU A 265 -17.34 22.63 -24.37
CA GLU A 265 -17.79 22.14 -25.68
C GLU A 265 -19.31 22.26 -25.88
N MET A 266 -20.04 22.14 -24.77
CA MET A 266 -21.49 22.21 -24.75
C MET A 266 -22.05 23.64 -24.62
N ALA A 267 -21.22 24.62 -24.23
CA ALA A 267 -21.68 25.96 -23.86
C ALA A 267 -22.55 26.61 -24.93
N THR A 268 -22.21 26.45 -26.21
CA THR A 268 -23.01 26.97 -27.33
C THR A 268 -24.38 26.30 -27.41
N GLY A 269 -24.47 24.99 -27.24
CA GLY A 269 -25.73 24.25 -27.26
C GLY A 269 -26.63 24.60 -26.06
N VAL A 270 -26.03 24.69 -24.86
CA VAL A 270 -26.73 25.07 -23.65
C VAL A 270 -27.23 26.52 -23.72
N ALA A 271 -26.43 27.45 -24.23
CA ALA A 271 -26.87 28.82 -24.44
C ALA A 271 -28.08 28.87 -25.40
N HIS A 272 -28.08 28.05 -26.44
CA HIS A 272 -29.23 27.93 -27.34
C HIS A 272 -30.47 27.35 -26.63
N GLU A 273 -30.28 26.31 -25.83
CA GLU A 273 -31.36 25.67 -25.07
C GLU A 273 -31.96 26.58 -23.98
N LEU A 274 -31.16 27.43 -23.34
CA LEU A 274 -31.62 28.44 -22.40
C LEU A 274 -32.34 29.61 -23.10
N ASN A 275 -31.83 30.02 -24.26
CA ASN A 275 -32.45 31.13 -25.02
C ASN A 275 -33.86 30.77 -25.54
N GLN A 276 -34.16 29.50 -25.80
CA GLN A 276 -35.49 29.07 -26.25
C GLN A 276 -36.57 29.36 -25.21
N PRO A 277 -36.55 28.83 -23.98
CA PRO A 277 -37.54 29.12 -22.96
C PRO A 277 -37.61 30.62 -22.66
N LEU A 278 -36.43 31.30 -22.57
CA LEU A 278 -36.38 32.73 -22.30
C LEU A 278 -37.07 33.54 -23.41
N SER A 279 -36.97 33.11 -24.70
CA SER A 279 -37.66 33.76 -25.81
C SER A 279 -39.19 33.62 -25.74
N VAL A 280 -39.68 32.46 -25.33
CA VAL A 280 -41.15 32.25 -25.14
C VAL A 280 -41.65 33.11 -23.96
N ILE A 281 -40.95 33.08 -22.82
CA ILE A 281 -41.26 33.94 -21.67
C ILE A 281 -41.30 35.42 -22.07
N LYS A 282 -40.29 35.88 -22.83
CA LYS A 282 -40.18 37.26 -23.31
C LYS A 282 -41.33 37.60 -24.24
N THR A 283 -41.72 36.69 -25.16
CA THR A 283 -42.81 36.88 -26.09
C THR A 283 -44.14 37.01 -25.37
N ALA A 284 -44.44 36.07 -24.45
CA ALA A 284 -45.67 36.08 -23.65
C ALA A 284 -45.76 37.35 -22.77
N SER A 285 -44.64 37.69 -22.08
CA SER A 285 -44.58 38.92 -21.25
C SER A 285 -44.76 40.19 -22.12
N SER A 286 -44.14 40.23 -23.30
CA SER A 286 -44.28 41.40 -24.22
C SER A 286 -45.69 41.54 -24.79
N PHE A 287 -46.37 40.42 -25.04
CA PHE A 287 -47.76 40.42 -25.45
C PHE A 287 -48.68 41.00 -24.32
N LEU A 288 -48.52 40.51 -23.09
CA LEU A 288 -49.29 41.01 -21.94
C LEU A 288 -49.04 42.50 -21.71
N ARG A 289 -47.80 42.96 -21.73
CA ARG A 289 -47.45 44.38 -21.61
C ARG A 289 -48.09 45.24 -22.69
N ARG A 290 -47.99 44.83 -23.97
CA ARG A 290 -48.57 45.58 -25.11
C ARG A 290 -50.09 45.72 -24.96
N LYS A 291 -50.81 44.67 -24.49
CA LYS A 291 -52.25 44.73 -24.25
C LYS A 291 -52.57 45.68 -23.13
N ALA A 292 -51.79 45.62 -22.01
CA ALA A 292 -51.96 46.53 -20.87
C ALA A 292 -51.72 48.00 -21.28
N ASP A 293 -50.64 48.29 -22.05
CA ASP A 293 -50.31 49.66 -22.54
C ASP A 293 -51.41 50.21 -23.40
N LYS A 294 -52.09 49.38 -24.22
CA LYS A 294 -53.19 49.78 -25.09
C LYS A 294 -54.57 49.77 -24.39
N ARG A 295 -54.61 49.38 -23.13
CA ARG A 295 -55.86 49.16 -22.36
C ARG A 295 -56.87 48.25 -23.06
N GLU A 296 -56.35 47.27 -23.81
CA GLU A 296 -57.15 46.24 -24.47
C GLU A 296 -57.48 45.12 -23.50
N GLU A 297 -58.73 44.65 -23.49
CA GLU A 297 -59.14 43.53 -22.68
C GLU A 297 -58.50 42.24 -23.14
N ILE A 298 -58.03 41.40 -22.18
CA ILE A 298 -57.48 40.10 -22.47
C ILE A 298 -58.46 39.04 -22.03
N GLN A 299 -58.87 38.18 -22.96
CA GLN A 299 -59.72 37.03 -22.61
C GLN A 299 -59.05 36.15 -21.58
N ALA A 300 -59.85 35.68 -20.59
CA ALA A 300 -59.35 34.91 -19.46
C ALA A 300 -58.57 33.64 -19.87
N ASP A 301 -58.99 32.97 -20.94
CA ASP A 301 -58.33 31.79 -21.48
C ASP A 301 -56.94 32.11 -22.08
N ILE A 302 -56.81 33.26 -22.77
CA ILE A 302 -55.52 33.72 -23.32
C ILE A 302 -54.58 34.09 -22.18
N LEU A 303 -55.10 34.77 -21.15
CA LEU A 303 -54.29 35.14 -19.96
C LEU A 303 -53.77 33.89 -19.26
N ARG A 304 -54.63 32.87 -19.08
CA ARG A 304 -54.26 31.59 -18.47
C ARG A 304 -53.22 30.87 -19.30
N THR A 305 -53.42 30.74 -20.60
CA THR A 305 -52.46 30.12 -21.52
C THR A 305 -51.09 30.81 -21.46
N MET A 306 -51.06 32.16 -21.44
CA MET A 306 -49.77 32.90 -21.36
C MET A 306 -49.06 32.68 -20.02
N ALA A 307 -49.82 32.60 -18.91
CA ALA A 307 -49.27 32.31 -17.59
C ALA A 307 -48.69 30.87 -17.51
N GLU A 308 -49.44 29.89 -18.02
CA GLU A 308 -49.00 28.50 -18.07
C GLU A 308 -47.75 28.31 -18.94
N GLU A 309 -47.67 28.98 -20.09
CA GLU A 309 -46.48 28.96 -20.95
C GLU A 309 -45.28 29.59 -20.26
N ILE A 310 -45.45 30.70 -19.54
CA ILE A 310 -44.36 31.32 -18.77
C ILE A 310 -43.88 30.34 -17.69
N ASP A 311 -44.75 29.76 -16.91
CA ASP A 311 -44.44 28.87 -15.79
C ASP A 311 -43.73 27.62 -16.28
N ASN A 312 -44.27 26.94 -17.29
CA ASN A 312 -43.65 25.77 -17.94
C ASN A 312 -42.24 26.05 -18.45
N HIS A 313 -42.02 27.23 -19.06
CA HIS A 313 -40.72 27.59 -19.60
C HIS A 313 -39.71 28.06 -18.54
N VAL A 314 -40.16 28.63 -17.40
CA VAL A 314 -39.34 28.89 -16.22
C VAL A 314 -38.85 27.57 -15.61
N ASP A 315 -39.77 26.63 -15.44
CA ASP A 315 -39.43 25.28 -14.92
C ASP A 315 -38.42 24.57 -15.82
N ARG A 316 -38.60 24.67 -17.15
CA ARG A 316 -37.67 24.10 -18.12
C ARG A 316 -36.28 24.72 -18.02
N ALA A 317 -36.17 26.06 -17.95
CA ALA A 317 -34.92 26.75 -17.79
C ALA A 317 -34.22 26.36 -16.47
N SER A 318 -34.99 26.28 -15.38
CA SER A 318 -34.51 25.87 -14.07
C SER A 318 -33.95 24.45 -14.05
N LYS A 319 -34.58 23.50 -14.74
CA LYS A 319 -34.09 22.13 -14.93
C LYS A 319 -32.76 22.10 -15.67
N ILE A 320 -32.61 22.87 -16.77
CA ILE A 320 -31.36 22.94 -17.53
C ILE A 320 -30.23 23.48 -16.65
N ILE A 321 -30.46 24.57 -15.89
CA ILE A 321 -29.47 25.15 -14.97
C ILE A 321 -29.14 24.17 -13.84
N GLY A 322 -30.13 23.47 -13.29
CA GLY A 322 -29.95 22.43 -12.26
C GLY A 322 -29.02 21.33 -12.73
N HIS A 323 -29.27 20.76 -13.90
CA HIS A 323 -28.44 19.71 -14.50
C HIS A 323 -26.99 20.17 -14.72
N MET A 324 -26.79 21.41 -15.22
CA MET A 324 -25.43 21.97 -15.40
C MET A 324 -24.69 22.10 -14.07
N ARG A 325 -25.38 22.61 -13.05
CA ARG A 325 -24.79 22.77 -11.71
C ARG A 325 -24.39 21.42 -11.10
N ASP A 326 -25.28 20.44 -11.21
CA ASP A 326 -25.05 19.11 -10.63
C ASP A 326 -23.93 18.37 -11.37
N PHE A 327 -23.85 18.49 -12.70
CA PHE A 327 -22.74 17.97 -13.51
C PHE A 327 -21.38 18.61 -13.15
N GLY A 328 -21.37 19.92 -12.90
CA GLY A 328 -20.15 20.67 -12.54
C GLY A 328 -19.69 20.47 -11.10
N ARG A 329 -20.52 19.90 -10.24
CA ARG A 329 -20.24 19.75 -8.80
C ARG A 329 -19.10 18.75 -8.56
N LYS A 330 -18.24 19.08 -7.56
CA LYS A 330 -17.27 18.13 -7.01
C LYS A 330 -18.02 16.97 -6.38
N SER A 331 -17.79 15.75 -6.83
CA SER A 331 -18.31 14.56 -6.15
C SER A 331 -17.26 14.00 -5.21
N ASP A 332 -17.63 13.82 -3.94
CA ASP A 332 -16.89 12.92 -3.05
C ASP A 332 -17.11 11.50 -3.57
N VAL A 333 -16.09 10.64 -3.48
CA VAL A 333 -16.19 9.24 -3.95
C VAL A 333 -17.06 8.46 -2.95
N ILE A 334 -18.37 8.59 -3.10
CA ILE A 334 -19.35 7.85 -2.28
C ILE A 334 -19.91 6.73 -3.16
N LYS A 335 -19.73 5.47 -2.74
CA LYS A 335 -20.37 4.34 -3.40
C LYS A 335 -21.74 4.14 -2.79
N GLU A 336 -22.79 4.30 -3.58
CA GLU A 336 -24.19 4.04 -3.19
C GLU A 336 -24.88 3.09 -4.18
N LYS A 337 -26.04 2.53 -3.82
CA LYS A 337 -26.83 1.70 -4.73
C LYS A 337 -27.46 2.59 -5.80
N VAL A 338 -27.04 2.42 -7.05
CA VAL A 338 -27.44 3.24 -8.18
C VAL A 338 -28.23 2.43 -9.18
N GLN A 339 -29.40 2.96 -9.59
CA GLN A 339 -30.17 2.42 -10.71
C GLN A 339 -29.62 3.00 -12.03
N ILE A 340 -28.96 2.16 -12.82
CA ILE A 340 -28.26 2.55 -14.05
C ILE A 340 -29.21 3.22 -15.06
N ASN A 341 -30.42 2.68 -15.22
CA ASN A 341 -31.38 3.24 -16.19
C ASN A 341 -31.73 4.70 -15.89
N ASP A 342 -31.79 5.09 -14.62
CA ASP A 342 -32.11 6.47 -14.24
C ASP A 342 -30.96 7.42 -14.56
N VAL A 343 -29.71 6.98 -14.32
CA VAL A 343 -28.52 7.76 -14.67
C VAL A 343 -28.38 7.91 -16.17
N LEU A 344 -28.64 6.84 -16.93
CA LEU A 344 -28.58 6.86 -18.38
C LEU A 344 -29.63 7.78 -18.99
N ARG A 345 -30.87 7.75 -18.47
CA ARG A 345 -31.94 8.68 -18.89
C ARG A 345 -31.59 10.13 -18.60
N ARG A 346 -31.03 10.45 -17.41
CA ARG A 346 -30.57 11.82 -17.13
C ARG A 346 -29.53 12.30 -18.12
N ALA A 347 -28.54 11.45 -18.44
CA ALA A 347 -27.54 11.78 -19.46
C ALA A 347 -28.15 12.02 -20.82
N VAL A 348 -29.13 11.22 -21.25
CA VAL A 348 -29.86 11.39 -22.51
C VAL A 348 -30.69 12.67 -22.51
N ASP A 349 -31.45 12.92 -21.45
CA ASP A 349 -32.33 14.10 -21.33
C ASP A 349 -31.52 15.39 -21.43
N PHE A 350 -30.31 15.40 -20.89
CA PHE A 350 -29.39 16.53 -21.02
C PHE A 350 -29.00 16.83 -22.48
N PHE A 351 -28.98 15.81 -23.37
CA PHE A 351 -28.63 15.94 -24.78
C PHE A 351 -29.81 15.92 -25.74
N LYS A 352 -30.99 15.55 -25.26
CA LYS A 352 -32.15 15.20 -26.09
C LYS A 352 -32.45 16.23 -27.18
N GLN A 353 -32.36 17.51 -26.85
CA GLN A 353 -32.64 18.58 -27.80
C GLN A 353 -31.50 18.79 -28.82
N GLN A 354 -30.26 18.67 -28.37
CA GLN A 354 -29.12 18.77 -29.26
C GLN A 354 -29.10 17.63 -30.29
N LEU A 355 -29.41 16.41 -29.87
CA LEU A 355 -29.52 15.25 -30.74
C LEU A 355 -30.68 15.43 -31.74
N LYS A 356 -31.85 15.93 -31.26
CA LYS A 356 -33.00 16.24 -32.14
C LYS A 356 -32.69 17.29 -33.21
N LEU A 357 -31.99 18.37 -32.84
CA LEU A 357 -31.58 19.43 -33.80
C LEU A 357 -30.63 18.91 -34.87
N ARG A 358 -29.89 17.83 -34.57
CA ARG A 358 -28.96 17.16 -35.50
C ARG A 358 -29.58 15.97 -36.20
N GLU A 359 -30.89 15.76 -36.00
CA GLU A 359 -31.66 14.64 -36.56
C GLU A 359 -31.08 13.28 -36.16
N ILE A 360 -30.52 13.18 -34.94
CA ILE A 360 -30.02 11.92 -34.38
C ILE A 360 -31.14 11.28 -33.56
N GLU A 361 -31.56 10.10 -33.99
CA GLU A 361 -32.54 9.27 -33.28
C GLU A 361 -31.89 8.57 -32.09
N VAL A 362 -32.53 8.58 -30.92
CA VAL A 362 -32.13 7.80 -29.75
C VAL A 362 -33.12 6.66 -29.56
N VAL A 363 -32.62 5.43 -29.60
CA VAL A 363 -33.42 4.23 -29.39
C VAL A 363 -33.04 3.61 -28.04
N GLU A 364 -33.99 3.52 -27.12
CA GLU A 364 -33.80 2.96 -25.79
C GLU A 364 -34.38 1.55 -25.71
N ASN A 365 -33.51 0.56 -25.43
CA ASN A 365 -33.85 -0.83 -25.18
C ASN A 365 -33.38 -1.20 -23.76
N LEU A 366 -34.01 -0.61 -22.75
CA LEU A 366 -33.63 -0.71 -21.35
C LEU A 366 -34.42 -1.84 -20.66
N GLU A 367 -33.72 -2.76 -20.00
CA GLU A 367 -34.33 -3.81 -19.17
C GLU A 367 -35.04 -3.18 -17.96
N MET A 368 -36.30 -3.53 -17.73
CA MET A 368 -37.15 -2.87 -16.70
C MET A 368 -36.68 -3.19 -15.28
N ASP A 369 -36.34 -4.44 -15.00
CA ASP A 369 -35.95 -4.93 -13.67
C ASP A 369 -34.42 -5.05 -13.54
N LEU A 370 -33.67 -4.04 -14.01
CA LEU A 370 -32.22 -4.01 -13.94
C LEU A 370 -31.76 -3.89 -12.47
N PRO A 371 -30.92 -4.80 -11.95
CA PRO A 371 -30.43 -4.71 -10.58
C PRO A 371 -29.53 -3.49 -10.38
N PRO A 372 -29.50 -2.91 -9.16
CA PRO A 372 -28.63 -1.78 -8.85
C PRO A 372 -27.15 -2.17 -8.84
N VAL A 373 -26.28 -1.20 -9.09
CA VAL A 373 -24.83 -1.31 -8.96
C VAL A 373 -24.34 -0.38 -7.84
N LEU A 374 -23.13 -0.65 -7.32
CA LEU A 374 -22.51 0.18 -6.28
C LEU A 374 -21.59 1.22 -6.92
N ALA A 375 -22.02 2.47 -7.01
CA ALA A 375 -21.27 3.54 -7.70
C ALA A 375 -21.69 4.94 -7.21
N ASP A 376 -21.03 5.99 -7.70
CA ASP A 376 -21.48 7.37 -7.60
C ASP A 376 -22.26 7.73 -8.88
N PRO A 377 -23.55 8.14 -8.76
CA PRO A 377 -24.39 8.43 -9.91
C PRO A 377 -23.85 9.58 -10.78
N ASN A 378 -23.19 10.58 -10.19
CA ASN A 378 -22.65 11.72 -10.93
C ASN A 378 -21.42 11.32 -11.75
N ARG A 379 -20.59 10.40 -11.23
CA ARG A 379 -19.45 9.87 -11.98
C ARG A 379 -19.90 8.96 -13.11
N LEU A 380 -20.91 8.13 -12.90
CA LEU A 380 -21.51 7.32 -13.98
C LEU A 380 -22.16 8.18 -15.05
N GLU A 381 -22.88 9.25 -14.66
CA GLU A 381 -23.44 10.20 -15.60
C GLU A 381 -22.37 10.82 -16.49
N GLN A 382 -21.19 11.16 -15.93
CA GLN A 382 -20.05 11.64 -16.72
C GLN A 382 -19.58 10.62 -17.76
N VAL A 383 -19.53 9.33 -17.42
CA VAL A 383 -19.21 8.27 -18.38
C VAL A 383 -20.19 8.27 -19.53
N PHE A 384 -21.50 8.27 -19.25
CA PHE A 384 -22.53 8.23 -20.29
C PHE A 384 -22.53 9.48 -21.14
N VAL A 385 -22.39 10.65 -20.53
CA VAL A 385 -22.28 11.93 -21.22
C VAL A 385 -21.09 11.92 -22.20
N ASN A 386 -19.91 11.49 -21.76
CA ASN A 386 -18.72 11.38 -22.60
C ASN A 386 -18.95 10.46 -23.81
N LEU A 387 -19.60 9.32 -23.61
CA LEU A 387 -19.88 8.38 -24.70
C LEU A 387 -20.93 8.93 -25.67
N LEU A 388 -21.97 9.62 -25.18
CA LEU A 388 -22.99 10.27 -26.02
C LEU A 388 -22.39 11.40 -26.89
N ILE A 389 -21.47 12.20 -26.34
CA ILE A 389 -20.72 13.22 -27.09
C ILE A 389 -19.90 12.57 -28.21
N ASN A 390 -19.16 11.51 -27.89
CA ASN A 390 -18.35 10.81 -28.88
C ASN A 390 -19.21 10.21 -30.00
N ALA A 391 -20.35 9.60 -29.64
CA ALA A 391 -21.31 9.06 -30.59
C ALA A 391 -21.87 10.16 -31.53
N ARG A 392 -22.31 11.30 -30.98
CA ARG A 392 -22.77 12.46 -31.72
C ARG A 392 -21.72 12.93 -32.72
N ASP A 393 -20.50 13.17 -32.25
CA ASP A 393 -19.42 13.71 -33.09
C ASP A 393 -19.01 12.74 -34.21
N ALA A 394 -19.00 11.42 -33.91
CA ALA A 394 -18.72 10.40 -34.92
C ALA A 394 -19.82 10.35 -35.99
N ILE A 395 -21.10 10.48 -35.61
CA ILE A 395 -22.22 10.55 -36.52
C ILE A 395 -22.11 11.83 -37.38
N GLU A 396 -21.93 13.02 -36.79
CA GLU A 396 -21.80 14.27 -37.50
C GLU A 396 -20.65 14.22 -38.49
N LYS A 397 -19.47 13.71 -38.11
CA LYS A 397 -18.30 13.59 -38.97
C LYS A 397 -18.61 12.75 -40.23
N LYS A 398 -19.29 11.60 -40.06
CA LYS A 398 -19.68 10.71 -41.17
C LYS A 398 -20.58 11.41 -42.18
N TYR A 399 -21.51 12.21 -41.71
CA TYR A 399 -22.46 12.90 -42.59
C TYR A 399 -21.93 14.18 -43.26
N VAL A 400 -20.92 14.85 -42.65
CA VAL A 400 -20.24 16.00 -43.28
C VAL A 400 -19.28 15.55 -44.38
N THR A 401 -18.66 14.39 -44.26
CA THR A 401 -17.70 13.85 -45.23
C THR A 401 -18.36 13.18 -46.45
N GLY A 402 -19.72 13.13 -46.52
CA GLY A 402 -20.48 12.83 -47.72
C GLY A 402 -20.32 11.42 -48.27
N GLY A 403 -20.86 10.43 -47.62
CA GLY A 403 -21.11 9.10 -48.21
C GLY A 403 -22.52 9.02 -48.82
N PRO A 404 -22.75 8.32 -49.91
CA PRO A 404 -24.05 8.24 -50.59
C PRO A 404 -25.10 7.36 -49.91
N ASN A 405 -24.80 6.81 -48.72
CA ASN A 405 -25.71 5.95 -48.04
C ASN A 405 -26.49 6.71 -46.93
N LYS A 406 -27.80 6.82 -47.11
CA LYS A 406 -28.79 7.28 -46.10
C LYS A 406 -28.89 6.28 -44.94
N SER A 407 -27.79 5.96 -44.27
CA SER A 407 -27.87 5.25 -42.98
C SER A 407 -28.50 6.22 -41.99
N THR A 408 -29.48 5.76 -41.23
CA THR A 408 -30.14 6.57 -40.20
C THR A 408 -29.14 6.99 -39.14
N LYS A 409 -29.08 8.30 -38.82
CA LYS A 409 -28.31 8.85 -37.70
C LYS A 409 -28.94 8.32 -36.41
N ARG A 410 -28.30 7.35 -35.76
CA ARG A 410 -28.89 6.67 -34.59
C ARG A 410 -27.87 6.42 -33.52
N ILE A 411 -28.33 6.60 -32.26
CA ILE A 411 -27.66 6.12 -31.05
C ILE A 411 -28.61 5.11 -30.42
N THR A 412 -28.13 3.91 -30.15
CA THR A 412 -28.90 2.84 -29.49
C THR A 412 -28.35 2.60 -28.10
N LEU A 413 -29.21 2.67 -27.10
CA LEU A 413 -28.91 2.40 -25.70
C LEU A 413 -29.56 1.07 -25.31
N LYS A 414 -28.78 0.15 -24.76
CA LYS A 414 -29.29 -1.12 -24.31
C LYS A 414 -28.75 -1.45 -22.95
N THR A 415 -29.61 -1.91 -22.05
CA THR A 415 -29.20 -2.45 -20.75
C THR A 415 -29.75 -3.86 -20.61
N LYS A 416 -28.98 -4.74 -19.98
CA LYS A 416 -29.34 -6.13 -19.69
C LYS A 416 -28.59 -6.67 -18.49
N THR A 417 -29.16 -7.67 -17.86
CA THR A 417 -28.49 -8.47 -16.82
C THR A 417 -27.96 -9.74 -17.43
N GLU A 418 -26.63 -9.99 -17.33
CA GLU A 418 -25.98 -11.23 -17.78
C GLU A 418 -25.01 -11.71 -16.70
N ASP A 419 -25.09 -12.99 -16.30
CA ASP A 419 -24.10 -13.67 -15.44
C ASP A 419 -23.70 -12.87 -14.18
N ALA A 420 -24.62 -12.38 -13.37
CA ALA A 420 -24.33 -11.55 -12.20
C ALA A 420 -23.72 -10.16 -12.52
N MET A 421 -23.73 -9.73 -13.77
CA MET A 421 -23.25 -8.42 -14.22
C MET A 421 -24.40 -7.61 -14.84
N VAL A 422 -24.39 -6.31 -14.60
CA VAL A 422 -25.20 -5.33 -15.32
C VAL A 422 -24.40 -4.88 -16.53
N THR A 423 -24.93 -5.11 -17.73
CA THR A 423 -24.30 -4.74 -19.00
C THR A 423 -25.03 -3.56 -19.62
N ILE A 424 -24.27 -2.53 -20.01
CA ILE A 424 -24.75 -1.33 -20.72
C ILE A 424 -24.07 -1.29 -22.08
N GLU A 425 -24.85 -1.14 -23.14
CA GLU A 425 -24.34 -1.00 -24.51
C GLU A 425 -24.79 0.38 -25.06
N ILE A 426 -23.84 1.16 -25.56
CA ILE A 426 -24.05 2.45 -26.25
C ILE A 426 -23.48 2.30 -27.64
N ALA A 427 -24.36 2.21 -28.64
CA ALA A 427 -23.98 2.01 -30.03
C ALA A 427 -24.32 3.25 -30.87
N ASP A 428 -23.44 3.65 -31.75
CA ASP A 428 -23.62 4.73 -32.74
C ASP A 428 -23.48 4.25 -34.16
N THR A 429 -24.06 4.99 -35.12
CA THR A 429 -23.94 4.77 -36.56
C THR A 429 -22.92 5.73 -37.21
N GLY A 430 -21.90 6.15 -36.45
CA GLY A 430 -20.90 7.13 -36.87
C GLY A 430 -19.80 6.56 -37.79
N THR A 431 -18.65 7.25 -37.80
CA THR A 431 -17.49 6.85 -38.60
C THR A 431 -16.79 5.59 -38.16
N GLY A 432 -17.11 5.06 -36.99
CA GLY A 432 -16.35 3.99 -36.38
C GLY A 432 -14.94 4.43 -35.99
N ILE A 433 -14.16 3.44 -35.52
CA ILE A 433 -12.80 3.63 -35.01
C ILE A 433 -11.87 2.68 -35.78
N PRO A 434 -10.77 3.19 -36.39
CA PRO A 434 -9.79 2.35 -37.05
C PRO A 434 -9.21 1.27 -36.10
N GLU A 435 -9.00 0.06 -36.62
CA GLU A 435 -8.51 -1.09 -35.87
C GLU A 435 -7.19 -0.78 -35.13
N ALA A 436 -6.28 -0.05 -35.76
CA ALA A 436 -5.00 0.36 -35.19
C ALA A 436 -5.14 1.21 -33.90
N LEU A 437 -6.29 1.85 -33.68
CA LEU A 437 -6.55 2.69 -32.51
C LEU A 437 -7.35 1.99 -31.42
N LEU A 438 -8.04 0.87 -31.70
CA LEU A 438 -8.94 0.21 -30.76
C LEU A 438 -8.29 -0.13 -29.41
N HIS A 439 -7.03 -0.53 -29.42
CA HIS A 439 -6.29 -0.87 -28.18
C HIS A 439 -5.82 0.35 -27.39
N ARG A 440 -5.82 1.54 -28.04
CA ARG A 440 -5.24 2.76 -27.48
C ARG A 440 -6.25 3.84 -27.14
N ILE A 441 -7.52 3.68 -27.50
CA ILE A 441 -8.55 4.73 -27.34
C ILE A 441 -8.77 5.17 -25.88
N PHE A 442 -8.36 4.36 -24.92
CA PHE A 442 -8.43 4.66 -23.49
C PHE A 442 -7.14 5.31 -22.94
N GLU A 443 -6.10 5.48 -23.78
CA GLU A 443 -4.89 6.20 -23.38
C GLU A 443 -5.20 7.70 -23.21
N PRO A 444 -4.71 8.35 -22.15
CA PRO A 444 -4.88 9.79 -21.97
C PRO A 444 -4.32 10.60 -23.15
N PHE A 445 -5.00 11.69 -23.50
CA PHE A 445 -4.63 12.61 -24.58
C PHE A 445 -4.67 12.02 -25.98
N LEU A 446 -5.11 10.80 -26.18
CA LEU A 446 -5.33 10.25 -27.52
C LEU A 446 -6.61 10.84 -28.10
N THR A 447 -6.49 11.57 -29.18
CA THR A 447 -7.63 12.14 -29.91
C THR A 447 -7.39 12.07 -31.41
N ALA A 448 -8.39 11.64 -32.14
CA ALA A 448 -8.43 11.76 -33.63
C ALA A 448 -8.97 13.11 -34.08
N LYS A 449 -9.35 14.01 -33.16
CA LYS A 449 -9.86 15.36 -33.44
C LYS A 449 -8.68 16.34 -33.46
N LYS A 450 -8.81 17.43 -34.27
CA LYS A 450 -7.85 18.54 -34.19
C LYS A 450 -7.81 19.10 -32.78
N VAL A 451 -6.64 19.57 -32.34
CA VAL A 451 -6.33 20.06 -30.99
C VAL A 451 -7.36 21.07 -30.43
N GLU A 452 -8.07 21.76 -31.27
CA GLU A 452 -9.10 22.76 -30.91
C GLU A 452 -10.48 22.17 -30.55
N LYS A 453 -10.73 20.86 -30.75
CA LYS A 453 -12.07 20.25 -30.64
C LYS A 453 -12.16 19.01 -29.73
N GLY A 454 -11.14 18.66 -28.96
CA GLY A 454 -11.23 17.55 -28.02
C GLY A 454 -9.97 17.38 -27.22
N THR A 455 -10.11 17.24 -25.89
CA THR A 455 -9.00 17.13 -24.95
C THR A 455 -8.32 15.75 -24.96
N GLY A 456 -8.95 14.73 -25.59
CA GLY A 456 -8.49 13.34 -25.53
C GLY A 456 -8.57 12.69 -24.14
N LEU A 457 -9.22 13.33 -23.15
CA LEU A 457 -9.33 12.85 -21.78
C LEU A 457 -10.64 12.10 -21.50
N GLY A 458 -11.70 12.29 -22.30
CA GLY A 458 -13.03 11.76 -22.01
C GLY A 458 -13.07 10.24 -21.87
N LEU A 459 -12.48 9.49 -22.80
CA LEU A 459 -12.49 8.02 -22.76
C LEU A 459 -11.56 7.47 -21.69
N SER A 460 -10.40 8.06 -21.45
CA SER A 460 -9.47 7.62 -20.38
C SER A 460 -10.08 7.84 -19.00
N ILE A 461 -10.79 8.95 -18.79
CA ILE A 461 -11.51 9.21 -17.54
C ILE A 461 -12.69 8.25 -17.38
N SER A 462 -13.44 7.99 -18.49
CA SER A 462 -14.52 7.00 -18.46
C SER A 462 -14.01 5.61 -18.09
N TYR A 463 -12.85 5.20 -18.61
CA TYR A 463 -12.19 3.96 -18.27
C TYR A 463 -11.83 3.91 -16.77
N GLY A 464 -11.18 4.96 -16.24
CA GLY A 464 -10.85 5.05 -14.82
C GLY A 464 -12.06 5.00 -13.90
N ILE A 465 -13.15 5.74 -14.24
CA ILE A 465 -14.39 5.72 -13.47
C ILE A 465 -15.01 4.31 -13.43
N VAL A 466 -15.04 3.62 -14.58
CA VAL A 466 -15.61 2.28 -14.66
C VAL A 466 -14.78 1.29 -13.81
N GLN A 467 -13.44 1.38 -13.87
CA GLN A 467 -12.55 0.55 -13.04
C GLN A 467 -12.70 0.82 -11.54
N ASP A 468 -12.90 2.06 -11.11
CA ASP A 468 -13.10 2.43 -9.70
C ASP A 468 -14.33 1.73 -9.05
N TYR A 469 -15.24 1.23 -9.89
CA TYR A 469 -16.45 0.49 -9.49
C TYR A 469 -16.41 -0.99 -9.89
N ASP A 470 -15.20 -1.56 -10.00
CA ASP A 470 -14.99 -2.97 -10.35
C ASP A 470 -15.63 -3.39 -11.68
N GLY A 471 -15.88 -2.41 -12.56
CA GLY A 471 -16.48 -2.60 -13.87
C GLY A 471 -15.45 -2.80 -14.97
N THR A 472 -15.93 -3.11 -16.16
CA THR A 472 -15.13 -3.19 -17.38
C THR A 472 -15.78 -2.39 -18.49
N ILE A 473 -14.98 -1.71 -19.32
CA ILE A 473 -15.43 -1.03 -20.56
C ILE A 473 -14.66 -1.58 -21.74
N LYS A 474 -15.37 -1.97 -22.78
CA LYS A 474 -14.82 -2.47 -24.03
C LYS A 474 -15.49 -1.78 -25.20
N VAL A 475 -14.82 -1.75 -26.37
CA VAL A 475 -15.37 -1.22 -27.61
C VAL A 475 -15.36 -2.29 -28.68
N LYS A 476 -16.41 -2.30 -29.50
CA LYS A 476 -16.51 -3.03 -30.77
C LYS A 476 -16.77 -1.98 -31.84
N SER A 477 -15.95 -1.91 -32.85
CA SER A 477 -16.11 -0.91 -33.90
C SER A 477 -15.51 -1.40 -35.20
N GLU A 478 -16.14 -1.01 -36.29
CA GLU A 478 -15.65 -1.18 -37.65
C GLU A 478 -15.68 0.17 -38.34
N GLU A 479 -14.58 0.52 -39.02
CA GLU A 479 -14.46 1.81 -39.71
C GLU A 479 -15.53 1.96 -40.79
N GLY A 480 -16.30 3.04 -40.71
CA GLY A 480 -17.43 3.28 -41.59
C GLY A 480 -18.80 2.78 -41.07
N GLU A 481 -18.86 1.87 -40.11
CA GLU A 481 -20.11 1.26 -39.62
C GLU A 481 -20.59 1.80 -38.27
N GLY A 482 -19.67 2.41 -37.49
CA GLY A 482 -19.97 2.95 -36.18
C GLY A 482 -19.22 2.25 -35.07
N ALA A 483 -19.55 2.58 -33.79
CA ALA A 483 -18.93 1.99 -32.63
C ALA A 483 -19.98 1.57 -31.60
N THR A 484 -19.67 0.51 -30.83
CA THR A 484 -20.45 0.03 -29.69
C THR A 484 -19.56 -0.06 -28.48
N PHE A 485 -19.82 0.78 -27.49
CA PHE A 485 -19.18 0.68 -26.17
C PHE A 485 -20.00 -0.23 -25.27
N VAL A 486 -19.34 -1.19 -24.64
CA VAL A 486 -19.94 -2.19 -23.75
C VAL A 486 -19.33 -2.00 -22.36
N ILE A 487 -20.16 -1.61 -21.39
CA ILE A 487 -19.78 -1.42 -19.99
C ILE A 487 -20.42 -2.52 -19.18
N ARG A 488 -19.71 -3.08 -18.22
CA ARG A 488 -20.21 -4.11 -17.31
C ARG A 488 -19.86 -3.76 -15.87
N PHE A 489 -20.82 -3.86 -14.96
CA PHE A 489 -20.64 -3.71 -13.53
C PHE A 489 -21.12 -4.93 -12.77
N PRO A 490 -20.51 -5.31 -11.65
CA PRO A 490 -21.07 -6.35 -10.78
C PRO A 490 -22.39 -5.86 -10.19
N ARG A 491 -23.40 -6.74 -10.19
CA ARG A 491 -24.67 -6.45 -9.52
C ARG A 491 -24.49 -6.48 -7.99
N VAL A 492 -25.23 -5.64 -7.28
CA VAL A 492 -25.33 -5.76 -5.83
C VAL A 492 -26.24 -6.94 -5.52
N HIS A 493 -25.72 -7.95 -4.81
CA HIS A 493 -26.56 -8.99 -4.23
C HIS A 493 -27.40 -8.36 -3.12
N GLU A 494 -28.73 -8.56 -3.17
CA GLU A 494 -29.55 -8.35 -1.99
C GLU A 494 -29.16 -9.41 -0.96
N ALA A 495 -28.63 -8.95 0.19
CA ALA A 495 -28.26 -9.80 1.32
C ALA A 495 -29.52 -10.23 2.08
#